data_75fd5e1b16e2a287b315186f7c927f1a
#
_entry.id   75fd5e1b16e2a287b315186f7c927f1a
#
_cell.length_a   1.000
_cell.length_b   1.000
_cell.length_c   1.000
_cell.angle_alpha   90.00
_cell.angle_beta   90.00
_cell.angle_gamma   90.00
#
_symmetry.space_group_name_H-M   'P 1'
#
loop_
_entity.id
_entity.type
_entity.pdbx_description
1 polymer ?
#
loop_
_entity_poly.entity_id
_entity_poly.type
_entity_poly.pdbx_seq_one_letter_code
_entity_poly.pdbx_strand_id
1 'polypeptide(L)'
;MGNSNGVGVAKVAQIMDLRNFMPDMELKGHRIMVSDVNRPALQLSGYFEHFEQSRVQIIGTVEYTYLQQLDEEKKEQIYREFMSYDIPCVIFCRDLKPDDTFLRCAMDNDIPVLGTRRTTSAFMAELIYCLSEQLAPCITIHGVLVDVYGEGILIMGESGIGKSEAALELVRRGHRLVTDDVVEIRKINEHMLVGTSPDITRYFIELRGIGLIDVKTLYGVECVKEKQQIDLVIKLEDWKKENEYDRLGLEEEYTEFLGNKVVCHSLPIRPGRNLAVICETAAVNHRQKKMGYNAAQELYRRVQENLTKKSEDEE
;
A
#
# COMPACT_ATOMS: atom_id res chain seq x y z
N MET A 1 -9.24 7.32 -10.64
CA MET A 1 -9.19 6.44 -11.81
C MET A 1 -8.15 5.39 -11.49
N GLY A 2 -8.54 4.12 -11.34
CA GLY A 2 -7.60 3.05 -11.01
C GLY A 2 -6.54 2.91 -12.10
N ASN A 3 -5.36 2.43 -11.72
CA ASN A 3 -4.22 2.21 -12.60
C ASN A 3 -4.60 1.16 -13.66
N SER A 4 -5.23 1.60 -14.77
CA SER A 4 -5.74 0.74 -15.86
C SER A 4 -4.62 0.04 -16.65
N ASN A 5 -3.36 0.25 -16.28
CA ASN A 5 -2.20 -0.15 -17.08
C ASN A 5 -1.41 -1.36 -16.53
N GLY A 6 -1.89 -2.08 -15.51
CA GLY A 6 -1.17 -3.23 -14.96
C GLY A 6 0.23 -2.90 -14.43
N VAL A 7 0.95 -3.90 -13.92
CA VAL A 7 2.35 -3.80 -13.50
C VAL A 7 3.28 -4.47 -14.50
N GLY A 8 4.40 -3.82 -14.85
CA GLY A 8 5.38 -4.38 -15.79
C GLY A 8 6.08 -5.62 -15.23
N VAL A 9 6.24 -6.66 -16.05
CA VAL A 9 6.99 -7.90 -15.68
C VAL A 9 8.41 -7.55 -15.24
N ALA A 10 9.08 -6.60 -15.92
CA ALA A 10 10.42 -6.13 -15.55
C ALA A 10 10.48 -5.59 -14.11
N LYS A 11 9.48 -4.81 -13.70
CA LYS A 11 9.40 -4.27 -12.33
C LYS A 11 9.21 -5.37 -11.29
N VAL A 12 8.32 -6.33 -11.58
CA VAL A 12 8.08 -7.48 -10.69
C VAL A 12 9.35 -8.35 -10.58
N ALA A 13 10.04 -8.60 -11.70
CA ALA A 13 11.29 -9.35 -11.72
C ALA A 13 12.37 -8.68 -10.85
N GLN A 14 12.46 -7.35 -10.87
CA GLN A 14 13.39 -6.59 -10.03
C GLN A 14 13.00 -6.64 -8.54
N ILE A 15 11.74 -6.40 -8.19
CA ILE A 15 11.26 -6.40 -6.79
C ILE A 15 11.45 -7.78 -6.16
N MET A 16 11.13 -8.84 -6.93
CA MET A 16 11.14 -10.22 -6.45
C MET A 16 12.49 -10.92 -6.63
N ASP A 17 13.51 -10.23 -7.16
CA ASP A 17 14.83 -10.79 -7.49
C ASP A 17 14.73 -12.08 -8.32
N LEU A 18 14.05 -11.99 -9.47
CA LEU A 18 13.83 -13.11 -10.37
C LEU A 18 14.96 -13.20 -11.41
N ARG A 19 15.43 -14.41 -11.64
CA ARG A 19 16.37 -14.72 -12.72
C ARG A 19 15.60 -14.68 -14.05
N ASN A 20 16.12 -13.98 -15.06
CA ASN A 20 15.61 -14.05 -16.43
C ASN A 20 16.32 -15.19 -17.17
N PHE A 21 15.55 -16.16 -17.72
CA PHE A 21 16.08 -17.25 -18.56
C PHE A 21 16.18 -16.85 -20.04
N MET A 22 15.63 -15.69 -20.41
CA MET A 22 15.59 -15.19 -21.79
C MET A 22 16.20 -13.77 -21.84
N PRO A 23 17.54 -13.63 -21.70
CA PRO A 23 18.19 -12.33 -21.59
C PRO A 23 18.01 -11.45 -22.84
N ASP A 24 17.80 -12.06 -23.99
CA ASP A 24 17.60 -11.36 -25.27
C ASP A 24 16.16 -10.84 -25.45
N MET A 25 15.22 -11.24 -24.59
CA MET A 25 13.83 -10.78 -24.61
C MET A 25 13.67 -9.50 -23.81
N GLU A 26 13.02 -8.49 -24.39
CA GLU A 26 12.73 -7.23 -23.70
C GLU A 26 11.49 -7.37 -22.79
N LEU A 27 11.68 -7.28 -21.48
CA LEU A 27 10.60 -7.42 -20.50
C LEU A 27 9.69 -6.18 -20.36
N LYS A 28 10.07 -5.04 -20.94
CA LYS A 28 9.39 -3.75 -20.71
C LYS A 28 7.97 -3.68 -21.27
N GLY A 29 7.65 -4.45 -22.33
CA GLY A 29 6.34 -4.48 -22.96
C GLY A 29 5.30 -5.30 -22.19
N HIS A 30 5.74 -6.28 -21.41
CA HIS A 30 4.87 -7.27 -20.78
C HIS A 30 4.27 -6.75 -19.47
N ARG A 31 2.94 -6.95 -19.28
CA ARG A 31 2.20 -6.44 -18.14
C ARG A 31 1.36 -7.52 -17.46
N ILE A 32 1.33 -7.49 -16.15
CA ILE A 32 0.47 -8.31 -15.30
C ILE A 32 -0.71 -7.45 -14.89
N MET A 33 -1.92 -7.93 -15.17
CA MET A 33 -3.16 -7.18 -14.95
C MET A 33 -3.93 -7.62 -13.72
N VAL A 34 -3.64 -8.83 -13.19
CA VAL A 34 -4.34 -9.43 -12.04
C VAL A 34 -3.34 -9.90 -10.99
N SER A 35 -3.75 -9.88 -9.74
CA SER A 35 -2.89 -10.31 -8.63
C SER A 35 -2.87 -11.82 -8.42
N ASP A 36 -3.87 -12.52 -8.95
CA ASP A 36 -3.95 -13.96 -8.84
C ASP A 36 -2.90 -14.65 -9.70
N VAL A 37 -2.45 -15.80 -9.25
CA VAL A 37 -1.49 -16.65 -9.93
C VAL A 37 -2.13 -18.01 -10.27
N ASN A 38 -1.57 -18.73 -11.26
CA ASN A 38 -2.03 -20.04 -11.63
C ASN A 38 -0.90 -21.06 -11.59
N ARG A 39 -1.23 -22.31 -11.26
CA ARG A 39 -0.37 -23.48 -11.46
C ARG A 39 -0.94 -24.31 -12.60
N PRO A 40 -0.30 -24.32 -13.78
CA PRO A 40 -0.90 -24.85 -15.01
C PRO A 40 -0.83 -26.40 -15.11
N ALA A 41 -1.07 -27.12 -14.00
CA ALA A 41 -0.97 -28.57 -13.99
C ALA A 41 -1.92 -29.25 -14.98
N LEU A 42 -3.19 -28.78 -15.05
CA LEU A 42 -4.18 -29.30 -16.01
C LEU A 42 -3.87 -28.89 -17.44
N GLN A 43 -3.43 -27.65 -17.67
CA GLN A 43 -3.05 -27.13 -18.97
C GLN A 43 -1.89 -27.94 -19.58
N LEU A 44 -0.90 -28.24 -18.74
CA LEU A 44 0.24 -29.07 -19.14
C LEU A 44 -0.14 -30.55 -19.39
N SER A 45 -1.33 -30.97 -18.98
CA SER A 45 -1.90 -32.29 -19.36
C SER A 45 -2.85 -32.24 -20.55
N GLY A 46 -3.00 -31.06 -21.19
CA GLY A 46 -3.84 -30.85 -22.38
C GLY A 46 -5.28 -30.44 -22.09
N TYR A 47 -5.60 -29.96 -20.85
CA TYR A 47 -6.93 -29.50 -20.50
C TYR A 47 -6.95 -27.99 -20.30
N PHE A 48 -7.58 -27.24 -21.22
CA PHE A 48 -7.59 -25.78 -21.24
C PHE A 48 -8.96 -25.14 -20.96
N GLU A 49 -9.98 -25.95 -20.69
CA GLU A 49 -11.28 -25.39 -20.33
C GLU A 49 -11.17 -24.55 -19.04
N HIS A 50 -11.67 -23.32 -19.08
CA HIS A 50 -11.55 -22.34 -18.00
C HIS A 50 -10.10 -21.95 -17.64
N PHE A 51 -9.17 -22.02 -18.61
CA PHE A 51 -7.80 -21.56 -18.39
C PHE A 51 -7.73 -20.03 -18.20
N GLU A 52 -7.27 -19.61 -17.05
CA GLU A 52 -7.09 -18.20 -16.74
C GLU A 52 -5.72 -17.70 -17.21
N GLN A 53 -5.63 -17.43 -18.50
CA GLN A 53 -4.40 -17.03 -19.19
C GLN A 53 -3.80 -15.71 -18.68
N SER A 54 -4.63 -14.77 -18.19
CA SER A 54 -4.17 -13.46 -17.68
C SER A 54 -3.36 -13.52 -16.38
N ARG A 55 -3.34 -14.68 -15.72
CA ARG A 55 -2.58 -14.90 -14.48
C ARG A 55 -1.12 -15.26 -14.79
N VAL A 56 -0.23 -14.87 -13.87
CA VAL A 56 1.15 -15.38 -13.87
C VAL A 56 1.16 -16.88 -13.67
N GLN A 57 1.85 -17.62 -14.54
CA GLN A 57 1.90 -19.07 -14.50
C GLN A 57 3.11 -19.55 -13.69
N ILE A 58 2.90 -20.42 -12.72
CA ILE A 58 3.92 -20.88 -11.78
C ILE A 58 4.20 -22.37 -11.98
N ILE A 59 5.43 -22.68 -12.35
CA ILE A 59 5.91 -24.07 -12.50
C ILE A 59 6.65 -24.48 -11.22
N GLY A 60 6.08 -25.46 -10.53
CA GLY A 60 6.70 -26.10 -9.37
C GLY A 60 7.20 -27.50 -9.67
N THR A 61 7.58 -28.25 -8.63
CA THR A 61 8.12 -29.62 -8.78
C THR A 61 7.12 -30.56 -9.47
N VAL A 62 5.82 -30.45 -9.16
CA VAL A 62 4.81 -31.35 -9.72
C VAL A 62 4.68 -31.19 -11.22
N GLU A 63 4.50 -29.98 -11.69
CA GLU A 63 4.41 -29.63 -13.10
C GLU A 63 5.71 -30.02 -13.82
N TYR A 64 6.84 -29.68 -13.23
CA TYR A 64 8.18 -29.97 -13.80
C TYR A 64 8.42 -31.47 -13.95
N THR A 65 8.17 -32.28 -12.91
CA THR A 65 8.38 -33.72 -12.98
C THR A 65 7.42 -34.44 -13.93
N TYR A 66 6.20 -33.92 -14.05
CA TYR A 66 5.24 -34.42 -15.06
C TYR A 66 5.79 -34.18 -16.47
N LEU A 67 6.25 -32.97 -16.78
CA LEU A 67 6.85 -32.65 -18.09
C LEU A 67 8.06 -33.52 -18.44
N GLN A 68 8.88 -33.88 -17.43
CA GLN A 68 10.03 -34.77 -17.65
C GLN A 68 9.65 -36.21 -18.03
N GLN A 69 8.40 -36.65 -17.81
CA GLN A 69 7.91 -37.96 -18.16
C GLN A 69 7.39 -38.05 -19.58
N LEU A 70 7.18 -36.90 -20.25
CA LEU A 70 6.67 -36.83 -21.62
C LEU A 70 7.79 -37.02 -22.63
N ASP A 71 7.46 -37.64 -23.78
CA ASP A 71 8.34 -37.62 -24.94
C ASP A 71 8.43 -36.23 -25.59
N GLU A 72 9.47 -35.98 -26.37
CA GLU A 72 9.74 -34.65 -26.92
C GLU A 72 8.64 -34.14 -27.86
N GLU A 73 7.95 -35.02 -28.61
CA GLU A 73 6.85 -34.62 -29.49
C GLU A 73 5.65 -34.11 -28.70
N LYS A 74 5.29 -34.81 -27.60
CA LYS A 74 4.20 -34.39 -26.71
C LYS A 74 4.54 -33.15 -25.96
N LYS A 75 5.79 -32.99 -25.49
CA LYS A 75 6.25 -31.74 -24.87
C LYS A 75 6.08 -30.57 -25.83
N GLU A 76 6.57 -30.68 -27.04
CA GLU A 76 6.49 -29.60 -28.02
C GLU A 76 5.04 -29.25 -28.35
N GLN A 77 4.16 -30.23 -28.51
CA GLN A 77 2.73 -30.01 -28.74
C GLN A 77 2.08 -29.24 -27.57
N ILE A 78 2.29 -29.70 -26.34
CA ILE A 78 1.73 -29.08 -25.14
C ILE A 78 2.29 -27.66 -24.95
N TYR A 79 3.60 -27.47 -25.16
CA TYR A 79 4.20 -26.14 -25.02
C TYR A 79 3.67 -25.16 -26.05
N ARG A 80 3.51 -25.56 -27.32
CA ARG A 80 2.91 -24.73 -28.35
C ARG A 80 1.48 -24.35 -28.02
N GLU A 81 0.68 -25.31 -27.57
CA GLU A 81 -0.70 -25.05 -27.18
C GLU A 81 -0.77 -24.11 -25.93
N PHE A 82 0.02 -24.39 -24.90
CA PHE A 82 0.08 -23.57 -23.70
C PHE A 82 0.55 -22.14 -23.99
N MET A 83 1.57 -21.99 -24.84
CA MET A 83 2.12 -20.67 -25.19
C MET A 83 1.29 -19.93 -26.24
N SER A 84 0.27 -20.56 -26.86
CA SER A 84 -0.64 -19.87 -27.79
C SER A 84 -1.62 -18.91 -27.07
N TYR A 85 -1.70 -18.98 -25.75
CA TYR A 85 -2.52 -18.10 -24.92
C TYR A 85 -1.74 -16.84 -24.52
N ASP A 86 -2.47 -15.76 -24.27
CA ASP A 86 -1.89 -14.46 -23.85
C ASP A 86 -1.46 -14.49 -22.37
N ILE A 87 -0.33 -15.16 -22.10
CA ILE A 87 0.23 -15.38 -20.79
C ILE A 87 1.21 -14.23 -20.47
N PRO A 88 1.07 -13.52 -19.33
CA PRO A 88 1.97 -12.40 -19.01
C PRO A 88 3.43 -12.83 -18.75
N CYS A 89 3.64 -13.96 -18.11
CA CYS A 89 4.94 -14.61 -17.92
C CYS A 89 4.79 -15.99 -17.28
N VAL A 90 5.85 -16.80 -17.36
CA VAL A 90 5.97 -18.08 -16.65
C VAL A 90 7.14 -18.02 -15.68
N ILE A 91 6.95 -18.51 -14.43
CA ILE A 91 7.99 -18.47 -13.40
C ILE A 91 8.26 -19.88 -12.87
N PHE A 92 9.50 -20.33 -13.01
CA PHE A 92 9.97 -21.59 -12.47
C PHE A 92 10.47 -21.40 -11.03
N CYS A 93 9.92 -22.18 -10.09
CA CYS A 93 10.33 -22.15 -8.68
C CYS A 93 11.42 -23.20 -8.38
N ARG A 94 12.04 -23.10 -7.17
CA ARG A 94 13.02 -24.08 -6.66
C ARG A 94 14.28 -24.25 -7.51
N ASP A 95 14.70 -23.18 -8.20
CA ASP A 95 15.85 -23.22 -9.13
C ASP A 95 15.69 -24.25 -10.27
N LEU A 96 14.44 -24.68 -10.56
CA LEU A 96 14.12 -25.50 -11.72
C LEU A 96 14.44 -24.73 -13.00
N LYS A 97 14.91 -25.46 -14.02
CA LYS A 97 15.31 -24.85 -15.29
C LYS A 97 14.40 -25.35 -16.42
N PRO A 98 13.85 -24.43 -17.21
CA PRO A 98 13.14 -24.81 -18.42
C PRO A 98 14.10 -25.56 -19.39
N ASP A 99 13.56 -26.48 -20.17
CA ASP A 99 14.30 -27.09 -21.28
C ASP A 99 14.34 -26.16 -22.50
N ASP A 100 15.19 -26.46 -23.46
CA ASP A 100 15.40 -25.62 -24.65
C ASP A 100 14.16 -25.54 -25.53
N THR A 101 13.33 -26.60 -25.56
CA THR A 101 12.07 -26.62 -26.32
C THR A 101 11.06 -25.67 -25.70
N PHE A 102 10.98 -25.64 -24.37
CA PHE A 102 10.13 -24.68 -23.65
C PHE A 102 10.55 -23.24 -23.93
N LEU A 103 11.85 -22.93 -23.84
CA LEU A 103 12.37 -21.59 -24.09
C LEU A 103 12.15 -21.15 -25.55
N ARG A 104 12.30 -22.05 -26.51
CA ARG A 104 12.03 -21.77 -27.91
C ARG A 104 10.55 -21.45 -28.13
N CYS A 105 9.63 -22.28 -27.63
CA CYS A 105 8.19 -22.02 -27.75
C CYS A 105 7.79 -20.70 -27.07
N ALA A 106 8.39 -20.36 -25.93
CA ALA A 106 8.14 -19.10 -25.22
C ALA A 106 8.66 -17.90 -26.04
N MET A 107 9.84 -18.01 -26.66
CA MET A 107 10.40 -16.96 -27.54
C MET A 107 9.53 -16.74 -28.77
N ASP A 108 9.04 -17.82 -29.42
CA ASP A 108 8.18 -17.74 -30.60
C ASP A 108 6.85 -17.02 -30.33
N ASN A 109 6.39 -17.00 -29.05
CA ASN A 109 5.13 -16.40 -28.62
C ASN A 109 5.33 -15.15 -27.73
N ASP A 110 6.55 -14.64 -27.63
CA ASP A 110 6.88 -13.43 -26.85
C ASP A 110 6.45 -13.52 -25.36
N ILE A 111 6.64 -14.69 -24.71
CA ILE A 111 6.28 -14.94 -23.31
C ILE A 111 7.53 -14.99 -22.43
N PRO A 112 7.69 -14.05 -21.46
CA PRO A 112 8.83 -14.04 -20.54
C PRO A 112 8.88 -15.29 -19.66
N VAL A 113 10.07 -15.90 -19.55
CA VAL A 113 10.33 -17.04 -18.67
C VAL A 113 11.35 -16.63 -17.61
N LEU A 114 10.90 -16.68 -16.35
CA LEU A 114 11.66 -16.25 -15.19
C LEU A 114 11.86 -17.42 -14.21
N GLY A 115 12.74 -17.24 -13.24
CA GLY A 115 13.02 -18.26 -12.24
C GLY A 115 13.31 -17.72 -10.85
N THR A 116 13.04 -18.53 -9.82
CA THR A 116 13.35 -18.23 -8.44
C THR A 116 13.85 -19.49 -7.68
N ARG A 117 14.71 -19.28 -6.68
CA ARG A 117 15.14 -20.36 -5.77
C ARG A 117 14.11 -20.70 -4.70
N ARG A 118 13.12 -19.82 -4.48
CA ARG A 118 12.11 -19.97 -3.43
C ARG A 118 11.23 -21.20 -3.68
N THR A 119 10.67 -21.75 -2.61
CA THR A 119 9.66 -22.81 -2.72
C THR A 119 8.39 -22.28 -3.33
N THR A 120 7.67 -23.11 -4.08
CA THR A 120 6.46 -22.69 -4.83
C THR A 120 5.43 -22.00 -3.95
N SER A 121 5.09 -22.57 -2.78
CA SER A 121 4.06 -22.01 -1.90
C SER A 121 4.47 -20.66 -1.29
N ALA A 122 5.73 -20.54 -0.82
CA ALA A 122 6.23 -19.29 -0.27
C ALA A 122 6.28 -18.20 -1.36
N PHE A 123 6.80 -18.55 -2.54
CA PHE A 123 6.88 -17.62 -3.65
C PHE A 123 5.51 -17.13 -4.13
N MET A 124 4.53 -18.03 -4.25
CA MET A 124 3.17 -17.65 -4.64
C MET A 124 2.55 -16.66 -3.65
N ALA A 125 2.68 -16.90 -2.34
CA ALA A 125 2.17 -15.98 -1.32
C ALA A 125 2.82 -14.59 -1.42
N GLU A 126 4.15 -14.53 -1.57
CA GLU A 126 4.89 -13.28 -1.72
C GLU A 126 4.55 -12.56 -3.03
N LEU A 127 4.39 -13.30 -4.13
CA LEU A 127 4.05 -12.74 -5.44
C LEU A 127 2.63 -12.16 -5.44
N ILE A 128 1.64 -12.89 -4.89
CA ILE A 128 0.25 -12.40 -4.76
C ILE A 128 0.24 -11.12 -3.93
N TYR A 129 0.96 -11.08 -2.82
CA TYR A 129 1.07 -9.87 -1.99
C TYR A 129 1.69 -8.71 -2.77
N CYS A 130 2.82 -8.95 -3.45
CA CYS A 130 3.49 -7.95 -4.28
C CYS A 130 2.58 -7.41 -5.39
N LEU A 131 1.90 -8.31 -6.12
CA LEU A 131 0.98 -7.92 -7.20
C LEU A 131 -0.22 -7.15 -6.65
N SER A 132 -0.80 -7.57 -5.54
CA SER A 132 -1.89 -6.86 -4.89
C SER A 132 -1.50 -5.43 -4.49
N GLU A 133 -0.28 -5.25 -3.96
CA GLU A 133 0.25 -3.91 -3.61
C GLU A 133 0.50 -3.06 -4.87
N GLN A 134 1.06 -3.63 -5.94
CA GLN A 134 1.38 -2.91 -7.18
C GLN A 134 0.15 -2.57 -8.02
N LEU A 135 -0.85 -3.43 -8.03
CA LEU A 135 -2.10 -3.26 -8.77
C LEU A 135 -3.17 -2.49 -7.97
N ALA A 136 -2.93 -2.25 -6.68
CA ALA A 136 -3.86 -1.55 -5.81
C ALA A 136 -4.28 -0.19 -6.41
N PRO A 137 -5.56 0.16 -6.37
CA PRO A 137 -6.02 1.49 -6.72
C PRO A 137 -5.22 2.55 -5.96
N CYS A 138 -4.75 3.57 -6.68
CA CYS A 138 -3.91 4.62 -6.14
C CYS A 138 -4.44 5.99 -6.52
N ILE A 139 -4.44 6.90 -5.55
CA ILE A 139 -4.68 8.33 -5.77
C ILE A 139 -3.50 9.13 -5.21
N THR A 140 -3.32 10.32 -5.76
CA THR A 140 -2.33 11.28 -5.28
C THR A 140 -3.06 12.48 -4.70
N ILE A 141 -2.69 12.89 -3.50
CA ILE A 141 -3.28 14.07 -2.84
C ILE A 141 -2.19 15.00 -2.31
N HIS A 142 -2.53 16.26 -2.09
CA HIS A 142 -1.68 17.20 -1.36
C HIS A 142 -1.88 17.05 0.14
N GLY A 143 -0.79 16.82 0.87
CA GLY A 143 -0.80 16.63 2.31
C GLY A 143 0.55 16.18 2.82
N VAL A 144 0.62 15.97 4.12
CA VAL A 144 1.80 15.47 4.83
C VAL A 144 1.41 14.21 5.58
N LEU A 145 2.20 13.15 5.46
CA LEU A 145 1.99 11.91 6.19
C LEU A 145 3.13 11.68 7.18
N VAL A 146 2.78 11.53 8.45
CA VAL A 146 3.71 11.29 9.56
C VAL A 146 3.25 10.07 10.36
N ASP A 147 4.18 9.23 10.76
CA ASP A 147 3.96 8.16 11.73
C ASP A 147 4.15 8.74 13.14
N VAL A 148 3.06 8.87 13.89
CA VAL A 148 3.04 9.42 15.25
C VAL A 148 2.68 8.30 16.22
N TYR A 149 3.65 7.82 16.97
CA TYR A 149 3.54 6.66 17.88
C TYR A 149 3.02 5.38 17.21
N GLY A 150 3.23 5.21 15.89
CA GLY A 150 2.74 4.07 15.12
C GLY A 150 1.38 4.29 14.45
N GLU A 151 0.66 5.37 14.75
CA GLU A 151 -0.54 5.80 14.03
C GLU A 151 -0.15 6.70 12.85
N GLY A 152 -0.63 6.40 11.64
CA GLY A 152 -0.39 7.24 10.47
C GLY A 152 -1.34 8.42 10.44
N ILE A 153 -0.80 9.62 10.63
CA ILE A 153 -1.56 10.86 10.57
C ILE A 153 -1.35 11.53 9.21
N LEU A 154 -2.43 11.67 8.47
CA LEU A 154 -2.47 12.44 7.23
C LEU A 154 -2.93 13.86 7.54
N ILE A 155 -2.01 14.83 7.42
CA ILE A 155 -2.28 16.24 7.65
C ILE A 155 -2.62 16.89 6.31
N MET A 156 -3.82 17.45 6.21
CA MET A 156 -4.36 18.13 5.03
C MET A 156 -4.68 19.58 5.35
N GLY A 157 -4.79 20.42 4.34
CA GLY A 157 -5.13 21.82 4.48
C GLY A 157 -4.53 22.67 3.35
N GLU A 158 -4.88 23.95 3.30
CA GLU A 158 -4.40 24.87 2.27
C GLU A 158 -2.87 25.01 2.28
N SER A 159 -2.33 25.44 1.14
CA SER A 159 -0.88 25.70 1.03
C SER A 159 -0.49 26.86 1.95
N GLY A 160 0.57 26.66 2.75
CA GLY A 160 1.06 27.68 3.69
C GLY A 160 0.40 27.67 5.05
N ILE A 161 -0.51 26.74 5.33
CA ILE A 161 -1.21 26.67 6.63
C ILE A 161 -0.34 26.09 7.76
N GLY A 162 0.89 25.64 7.48
CA GLY A 162 1.81 25.12 8.51
C GLY A 162 1.94 23.59 8.54
N LYS A 163 1.57 22.87 7.47
CA LYS A 163 1.67 21.39 7.43
C LYS A 163 3.10 20.89 7.55
N SER A 164 4.00 21.43 6.74
CA SER A 164 5.43 21.03 6.70
C SER A 164 6.14 21.41 7.99
N GLU A 165 5.83 22.58 8.57
CA GLU A 165 6.35 23.00 9.88
C GLU A 165 5.88 22.09 11.02
N ALA A 166 4.62 21.66 10.99
CA ALA A 166 4.08 20.69 11.95
C ALA A 166 4.79 19.33 11.82
N ALA A 167 5.02 18.87 10.58
CA ALA A 167 5.74 17.62 10.33
C ALA A 167 7.19 17.69 10.84
N LEU A 168 7.91 18.77 10.58
CA LEU A 168 9.27 18.95 11.07
C LEU A 168 9.34 18.98 12.60
N GLU A 169 8.39 19.66 13.26
CA GLU A 169 8.30 19.65 14.72
C GLU A 169 8.02 18.25 15.25
N LEU A 170 7.15 17.46 14.60
CA LEU A 170 6.89 16.06 14.95
C LEU A 170 8.16 15.21 14.79
N VAL A 171 8.92 15.38 13.69
CA VAL A 171 10.21 14.71 13.48
C VAL A 171 11.18 15.01 14.62
N ARG A 172 11.31 16.29 15.01
CA ARG A 172 12.18 16.70 16.13
C ARG A 172 11.76 16.13 17.48
N ARG A 173 10.50 15.71 17.62
CA ARG A 173 9.94 15.04 18.79
C ARG A 173 10.10 13.51 18.75
N GLY A 174 10.73 12.97 17.68
CA GLY A 174 11.02 11.55 17.55
C GLY A 174 9.99 10.76 16.73
N HIS A 175 9.11 11.45 16.00
CA HIS A 175 8.21 10.81 15.03
C HIS A 175 8.86 10.67 13.66
N ARG A 176 8.23 9.93 12.77
CA ARG A 176 8.83 9.58 11.48
C ARG A 176 8.05 10.19 10.32
N LEU A 177 8.77 10.95 9.46
CA LEU A 177 8.22 11.47 8.23
C LEU A 177 8.05 10.33 7.21
N VAL A 178 6.91 10.28 6.56
CA VAL A 178 6.68 9.43 5.38
C VAL A 178 6.80 10.25 4.12
N THR A 179 6.07 11.36 4.04
CA THR A 179 6.11 12.28 2.90
C THR A 179 5.64 13.68 3.29
N ASP A 180 6.16 14.68 2.58
CA ASP A 180 5.68 16.06 2.60
C ASP A 180 5.15 16.44 1.21
N ASP A 181 4.16 17.33 1.16
CA ASP A 181 3.48 17.90 0.00
C ASP A 181 2.66 16.90 -0.84
N VAL A 182 3.21 15.76 -1.23
CA VAL A 182 2.53 14.79 -2.10
C VAL A 182 2.45 13.41 -1.43
N VAL A 183 1.23 12.92 -1.24
CA VAL A 183 0.95 11.59 -0.68
C VAL A 183 0.31 10.70 -1.73
N GLU A 184 0.96 9.61 -2.09
CA GLU A 184 0.36 8.52 -2.86
C GLU A 184 -0.38 7.58 -1.92
N ILE A 185 -1.71 7.51 -2.04
CA ILE A 185 -2.56 6.64 -1.22
C ILE A 185 -2.98 5.44 -2.04
N ARG A 186 -2.68 4.24 -1.55
CA ARG A 186 -3.07 2.95 -2.14
C ARG A 186 -4.08 2.24 -1.26
N LYS A 187 -5.14 1.70 -1.88
CA LYS A 187 -6.11 0.83 -1.22
C LYS A 187 -5.61 -0.60 -1.25
N ILE A 188 -5.09 -1.09 -0.14
CA ILE A 188 -4.59 -2.47 -0.03
C ILE A 188 -5.74 -3.46 0.14
N ASN A 189 -6.77 -3.08 0.94
CA ASN A 189 -8.01 -3.84 1.11
C ASN A 189 -9.15 -2.92 1.59
N GLU A 190 -10.32 -3.51 1.90
CA GLU A 190 -11.52 -2.77 2.31
C GLU A 190 -11.36 -1.93 3.59
N HIS A 191 -10.29 -2.16 4.36
CA HIS A 191 -10.07 -1.49 5.65
C HIS A 191 -8.68 -0.85 5.77
N MET A 192 -7.84 -0.94 4.73
CA MET A 192 -6.46 -0.50 4.81
C MET A 192 -6.08 0.40 3.64
N LEU A 193 -5.76 1.64 3.97
CA LEU A 193 -5.10 2.60 3.08
C LEU A 193 -3.65 2.77 3.52
N VAL A 194 -2.74 2.72 2.57
CA VAL A 194 -1.31 2.95 2.81
C VAL A 194 -0.85 4.17 2.03
N GLY A 195 -0.20 5.09 2.72
CA GLY A 195 0.41 6.27 2.13
C GLY A 195 1.91 6.08 1.93
N THR A 196 2.42 6.56 0.80
CA THR A 196 3.83 6.56 0.43
C THR A 196 4.23 7.90 -0.18
N SER A 197 5.54 8.16 -0.23
CA SER A 197 6.11 9.28 -0.99
C SER A 197 6.41 8.87 -2.42
N PRO A 198 6.22 9.76 -3.42
CA PRO A 198 6.87 9.60 -4.72
C PRO A 198 8.39 9.48 -4.56
N ASP A 199 9.04 8.65 -5.39
CA ASP A 199 10.49 8.40 -5.28
C ASP A 199 11.34 9.67 -5.37
N ILE A 200 10.90 10.66 -6.18
CA ILE A 200 11.61 11.92 -6.43
C ILE A 200 11.62 12.83 -5.20
N THR A 201 10.53 12.87 -4.42
CA THR A 201 10.36 13.77 -3.26
C THR A 201 10.60 13.07 -1.93
N ARG A 202 11.00 11.81 -1.96
CA ARG A 202 11.17 10.99 -0.75
C ARG A 202 12.17 11.61 0.21
N TYR A 203 11.75 11.79 1.47
CA TYR A 203 12.51 12.34 2.60
C TYR A 203 12.76 13.84 2.56
N PHE A 204 12.27 14.55 1.54
CA PHE A 204 12.39 16.00 1.49
C PHE A 204 11.19 16.69 2.15
N ILE A 205 11.46 17.81 2.82
CA ILE A 205 10.45 18.77 3.30
C ILE A 205 10.78 20.14 2.70
N GLU A 206 9.74 20.83 2.22
CA GLU A 206 9.87 22.23 1.81
C GLU A 206 9.45 23.16 2.94
N LEU A 207 10.37 24.04 3.36
CA LEU A 207 10.11 25.09 4.33
C LEU A 207 10.20 26.46 3.69
N ARG A 208 9.12 27.23 3.74
CA ARG A 208 9.10 28.57 3.16
C ARG A 208 10.14 29.46 3.83
N GLY A 209 10.97 30.12 3.01
CA GLY A 209 12.05 31.00 3.48
C GLY A 209 13.36 30.28 3.83
N ILE A 210 13.38 28.94 3.88
CA ILE A 210 14.58 28.13 4.10
C ILE A 210 14.89 27.31 2.85
N GLY A 211 13.87 26.73 2.18
CA GLY A 211 14.00 25.87 1.01
C GLY A 211 13.81 24.39 1.33
N LEU A 212 14.38 23.52 0.48
CA LEU A 212 14.30 22.07 0.62
C LEU A 212 15.28 21.54 1.67
N ILE A 213 14.78 20.68 2.53
CA ILE A 213 15.54 20.01 3.59
C ILE A 213 15.44 18.49 3.38
N ASP A 214 16.57 17.78 3.36
CA ASP A 214 16.63 16.32 3.43
C ASP A 214 16.58 15.88 4.91
N VAL A 215 15.43 15.40 5.33
CA VAL A 215 15.16 14.98 6.71
C VAL A 215 16.03 13.80 7.11
N LYS A 216 16.21 12.83 6.21
CA LYS A 216 17.02 11.64 6.47
C LYS A 216 18.48 11.99 6.70
N THR A 217 19.03 12.93 5.93
CA THR A 217 20.41 13.38 6.06
C THR A 217 20.64 14.23 7.30
N LEU A 218 19.67 15.08 7.67
CA LEU A 218 19.81 16.00 8.81
C LEU A 218 19.50 15.36 10.16
N TYR A 219 18.48 14.48 10.23
CA TYR A 219 17.96 13.96 11.49
C TYR A 219 18.16 12.46 11.67
N GLY A 220 18.67 11.75 10.65
CA GLY A 220 18.94 10.33 10.73
C GLY A 220 17.87 9.43 10.10
N VAL A 221 18.23 8.18 9.84
CA VAL A 221 17.35 7.18 9.20
C VAL A 221 16.14 6.82 10.07
N GLU A 222 16.23 6.97 11.37
CA GLU A 222 15.16 6.73 12.33
C GLU A 222 14.02 7.74 12.23
N CYS A 223 14.26 8.91 11.64
CA CYS A 223 13.27 9.99 11.49
C CYS A 223 12.41 9.86 10.23
N VAL A 224 12.63 8.84 9.41
CA VAL A 224 11.90 8.63 8.16
C VAL A 224 11.32 7.23 8.06
N LYS A 225 10.28 7.08 7.25
CA LYS A 225 9.63 5.81 6.96
C LYS A 225 9.17 5.78 5.50
N GLU A 226 9.27 4.64 4.83
CA GLU A 226 8.93 4.53 3.41
C GLU A 226 7.42 4.50 3.15
N LYS A 227 6.66 3.84 4.03
CA LYS A 227 5.21 3.69 3.93
C LYS A 227 4.56 3.60 5.30
N GLN A 228 3.34 4.08 5.42
CA GLN A 228 2.54 4.02 6.64
C GLN A 228 1.05 3.83 6.31
N GLN A 229 0.37 3.01 7.10
CA GLN A 229 -1.09 2.95 7.09
C GLN A 229 -1.65 4.33 7.50
N ILE A 230 -2.71 4.78 6.84
CA ILE A 230 -3.40 6.02 7.20
C ILE A 230 -4.49 5.66 8.20
N ASP A 231 -4.30 6.06 9.46
CA ASP A 231 -5.22 5.76 10.56
C ASP A 231 -6.13 6.94 10.88
N LEU A 232 -5.62 8.16 10.69
CA LEU A 232 -6.28 9.39 11.08
C LEU A 232 -5.99 10.51 10.09
N VAL A 233 -7.00 11.31 9.77
CA VAL A 233 -6.86 12.54 8.98
C VAL A 233 -7.01 13.74 9.91
N ILE A 234 -6.09 14.70 9.77
CA ILE A 234 -6.19 16.02 10.40
C ILE A 234 -6.32 17.07 9.31
N LYS A 235 -7.47 17.71 9.22
CA LYS A 235 -7.71 18.85 8.32
C LYS A 235 -7.41 20.14 9.06
N LEU A 236 -6.41 20.87 8.58
CA LEU A 236 -6.07 22.19 9.08
C LEU A 236 -6.92 23.22 8.34
N GLU A 237 -7.66 24.04 9.06
CA GLU A 237 -8.54 25.07 8.50
C GLU A 237 -8.24 26.42 9.12
N ASP A 238 -8.37 27.50 8.36
CA ASP A 238 -8.32 28.84 8.93
C ASP A 238 -9.46 29.04 9.93
N TRP A 239 -9.15 29.58 11.08
CA TRP A 239 -10.15 29.84 12.09
C TRP A 239 -11.17 30.89 11.63
N LYS A 240 -12.43 30.51 11.58
CA LYS A 240 -13.55 31.41 11.28
C LYS A 240 -14.42 31.55 12.52
N LYS A 241 -14.71 32.79 12.89
CA LYS A 241 -15.52 33.11 14.09
C LYS A 241 -16.96 32.61 14.00
N GLU A 242 -17.42 32.39 12.77
CA GLU A 242 -18.79 32.01 12.42
C GLU A 242 -19.01 30.49 12.45
N ASN A 243 -17.91 29.68 12.48
CA ASN A 243 -18.01 28.22 12.50
C ASN A 243 -18.15 27.73 13.94
N GLU A 244 -19.13 26.86 14.15
CA GLU A 244 -19.20 26.04 15.36
C GLU A 244 -18.25 24.87 15.24
N TYR A 245 -17.28 24.78 16.13
CA TYR A 245 -16.32 23.67 16.18
C TYR A 245 -16.73 22.70 17.29
N ASP A 246 -16.77 21.40 16.98
CA ASP A 246 -17.02 20.39 18.00
C ASP A 246 -15.97 20.47 19.11
N ARG A 247 -16.44 20.64 20.37
CA ARG A 247 -15.57 20.74 21.54
C ARG A 247 -15.49 19.44 22.33
N LEU A 248 -16.44 18.56 22.13
CA LEU A 248 -16.57 17.34 22.93
C LEU A 248 -16.06 16.12 22.21
N GLY A 249 -16.03 16.11 20.88
CA GLY A 249 -15.59 14.95 20.08
C GLY A 249 -16.51 13.74 20.23
N LEU A 250 -17.83 14.00 20.42
CA LEU A 250 -18.83 12.95 20.57
C LEU A 250 -19.17 12.32 19.23
N GLU A 251 -19.20 13.11 18.17
CA GLU A 251 -19.44 12.66 16.81
C GLU A 251 -18.10 12.49 16.08
N GLU A 252 -17.96 11.41 15.33
CA GLU A 252 -16.80 11.17 14.50
C GLU A 252 -17.07 11.64 13.07
N GLU A 253 -16.23 12.53 12.59
CA GLU A 253 -16.18 12.91 11.19
C GLU A 253 -15.31 11.92 10.40
N TYR A 254 -15.62 11.73 9.12
CA TYR A 254 -14.87 10.84 8.24
C TYR A 254 -14.52 11.53 6.92
N THR A 255 -13.35 11.20 6.41
CA THR A 255 -12.95 11.52 5.03
C THR A 255 -12.83 10.22 4.25
N GLU A 256 -13.27 10.23 2.99
CA GLU A 256 -13.26 9.06 2.15
C GLU A 256 -12.13 9.11 1.10
N PHE A 257 -11.36 8.03 1.00
CA PHE A 257 -10.38 7.81 -0.05
C PHE A 257 -10.58 6.43 -0.66
N LEU A 258 -10.75 6.35 -1.97
CA LEU A 258 -10.92 5.09 -2.71
C LEU A 258 -12.02 4.17 -2.15
N GLY A 259 -13.11 4.76 -1.61
CA GLY A 259 -14.20 4.04 -0.98
C GLY A 259 -13.97 3.61 0.48
N ASN A 260 -12.80 3.92 1.07
CA ASN A 260 -12.52 3.66 2.49
C ASN A 260 -12.71 4.93 3.30
N LYS A 261 -13.43 4.83 4.42
CA LYS A 261 -13.63 5.92 5.36
C LYS A 261 -12.52 5.93 6.41
N VAL A 262 -11.90 7.09 6.62
CA VAL A 262 -10.88 7.34 7.65
C VAL A 262 -11.40 8.40 8.61
N VAL A 263 -11.22 8.18 9.90
CA VAL A 263 -11.59 9.18 10.93
C VAL A 263 -10.87 10.50 10.64
N CYS A 264 -11.60 11.59 10.74
CA CYS A 264 -11.12 12.94 10.42
C CYS A 264 -11.39 13.91 11.58
N HIS A 265 -10.42 14.78 11.85
CA HIS A 265 -10.60 15.91 12.77
C HIS A 265 -10.30 17.20 12.02
N SER A 266 -11.28 18.10 12.00
CA SER A 266 -11.14 19.47 11.49
C SER A 266 -10.58 20.38 12.59
N LEU A 267 -9.36 20.88 12.39
CA LEU A 267 -8.66 21.72 13.36
C LEU A 267 -8.56 23.16 12.90
N PRO A 268 -9.27 24.10 13.57
CA PRO A 268 -9.11 25.51 13.29
C PRO A 268 -7.77 26.03 13.82
N ILE A 269 -6.97 26.63 12.94
CA ILE A 269 -5.66 27.18 13.26
C ILE A 269 -5.77 28.63 13.71
N ARG A 270 -5.09 28.93 14.81
CA ARG A 270 -4.83 30.29 15.31
C ARG A 270 -3.34 30.45 15.59
N PRO A 271 -2.78 31.66 15.42
CA PRO A 271 -1.43 31.93 15.87
C PRO A 271 -1.19 31.50 17.32
N GLY A 272 -0.08 30.82 17.57
CA GLY A 272 0.30 30.31 18.89
C GLY A 272 -0.19 28.90 19.24
N ARG A 273 -0.96 28.22 18.38
CA ARG A 273 -1.27 26.78 18.57
C ARG A 273 -0.08 25.91 18.16
N ASN A 274 0.29 24.99 19.04
CA ASN A 274 1.30 23.98 18.71
C ASN A 274 0.63 22.78 18.03
N LEU A 275 0.75 22.70 16.70
CA LEU A 275 0.13 21.65 15.89
C LEU A 275 0.70 20.27 16.18
N ALA A 276 2.00 20.16 16.49
CA ALA A 276 2.62 18.88 16.80
C ALA A 276 2.01 18.26 18.07
N VAL A 277 1.82 19.04 19.12
CA VAL A 277 1.15 18.58 20.37
C VAL A 277 -0.27 18.12 20.09
N ILE A 278 -1.00 18.82 19.24
CA ILE A 278 -2.37 18.43 18.88
C ILE A 278 -2.37 17.11 18.10
N CYS A 279 -1.45 16.94 17.14
CA CYS A 279 -1.30 15.68 16.38
C CYS A 279 -0.93 14.52 17.30
N GLU A 280 0.02 14.70 18.23
CA GLU A 280 0.40 13.68 19.21
C GLU A 280 -0.82 13.27 20.07
N THR A 281 -1.57 14.26 20.56
CA THR A 281 -2.77 14.01 21.37
C THR A 281 -3.86 13.29 20.57
N ALA A 282 -4.07 13.69 19.31
CA ALA A 282 -5.05 13.03 18.42
C ALA A 282 -4.68 11.58 18.15
N ALA A 283 -3.38 11.28 17.91
CA ALA A 283 -2.89 9.90 17.73
C ALA A 283 -3.16 9.03 18.95
N VAL A 284 -2.81 9.52 20.14
CA VAL A 284 -3.01 8.78 21.41
C VAL A 284 -4.50 8.56 21.68
N ASN A 285 -5.32 9.60 21.51
CA ASN A 285 -6.77 9.51 21.69
C ASN A 285 -7.42 8.54 20.72
N HIS A 286 -7.00 8.58 19.44
CA HIS A 286 -7.47 7.64 18.41
C HIS A 286 -7.14 6.19 18.80
N ARG A 287 -5.92 5.93 19.26
CA ARG A 287 -5.51 4.61 19.76
C ARG A 287 -6.34 4.17 20.97
N GLN A 288 -6.60 5.07 21.94
CA GLN A 288 -7.44 4.76 23.09
C GLN A 288 -8.86 4.36 22.66
N LYS A 289 -9.45 5.08 21.69
CA LYS A 289 -10.75 4.74 21.12
C LYS A 289 -10.74 3.35 20.46
N LYS A 290 -9.70 3.02 19.68
CA LYS A 290 -9.51 1.66 19.12
C LYS A 290 -9.44 0.57 20.20
N MET A 291 -8.90 0.89 21.38
CA MET A 291 -8.82 0.00 22.54
C MET A 291 -10.13 -0.04 23.38
N GLY A 292 -11.18 0.66 22.95
CA GLY A 292 -12.49 0.65 23.58
C GLY A 292 -12.74 1.73 24.64
N TYR A 293 -11.81 2.68 24.83
CA TYR A 293 -12.02 3.80 25.76
C TYR A 293 -12.28 5.11 25.00
N ASN A 294 -13.43 5.74 25.29
CA ASN A 294 -13.81 7.05 24.76
C ASN A 294 -14.06 8.04 25.89
N ALA A 295 -13.16 9.00 26.06
CA ALA A 295 -13.23 9.99 27.13
C ALA A 295 -14.50 10.86 27.11
N ALA A 296 -15.00 11.19 25.91
CA ALA A 296 -16.22 11.99 25.76
C ALA A 296 -17.47 11.20 26.21
N GLN A 297 -17.56 9.91 25.84
CA GLN A 297 -18.64 9.04 26.29
C GLN A 297 -18.57 8.80 27.81
N GLU A 298 -17.37 8.62 28.36
CA GLU A 298 -17.17 8.44 29.78
C GLU A 298 -17.58 9.71 30.57
N LEU A 299 -17.23 10.90 30.08
CA LEU A 299 -17.68 12.16 30.66
C LEU A 299 -19.22 12.28 30.64
N TYR A 300 -19.84 11.97 29.50
CA TYR A 300 -21.28 11.98 29.34
C TYR A 300 -21.98 11.03 30.33
N ARG A 301 -21.48 9.81 30.48
CA ARG A 301 -21.97 8.83 31.45
C ARG A 301 -21.91 9.37 32.89
N ARG A 302 -20.77 9.97 33.29
CA ARG A 302 -20.59 10.55 34.62
C ARG A 302 -21.55 11.72 34.88
N VAL A 303 -21.78 12.56 33.88
CA VAL A 303 -22.74 13.67 33.99
C VAL A 303 -24.14 13.13 34.21
N GLN A 304 -24.57 12.13 33.46
CA GLN A 304 -25.90 11.52 33.64
C GLN A 304 -26.06 10.86 35.00
N GLU A 305 -25.08 10.08 35.48
CA GLU A 305 -25.11 9.49 36.82
C GLU A 305 -25.21 10.52 37.94
N ASN A 306 -24.53 11.67 37.80
CA ASN A 306 -24.61 12.73 38.76
C ASN A 306 -25.99 13.46 38.77
N LEU A 307 -26.62 13.60 37.60
CA LEU A 307 -27.95 14.18 37.47
C LEU A 307 -29.01 13.26 38.09
N THR A 308 -28.92 11.95 37.86
CA THR A 308 -29.84 10.96 38.45
C THR A 308 -29.76 10.92 39.98
N LYS A 309 -28.53 10.93 40.53
CA LYS A 309 -28.32 10.99 41.99
C LYS A 309 -28.91 12.25 42.62
N LYS A 310 -28.77 13.40 41.97
CA LYS A 310 -29.36 14.66 42.50
C LYS A 310 -30.89 14.65 42.47
N SER A 311 -31.52 14.02 41.49
CA SER A 311 -32.97 13.88 41.46
C SER A 311 -33.52 12.91 42.52
N GLU A 312 -32.73 11.87 42.90
CA GLU A 312 -33.07 10.95 44.01
C GLU A 312 -32.86 11.56 45.40
N ASP A 313 -31.92 12.51 45.54
CA ASP A 313 -31.70 13.23 46.84
C ASP A 313 -32.69 14.38 47.08
N GLU A 314 -33.47 14.80 46.06
CA GLU A 314 -34.49 15.88 46.16
C GLU A 314 -35.91 15.30 46.31
N GLU A 315 -36.13 13.99 46.24
CA GLU A 315 -37.38 13.29 46.60
C GLU A 315 -37.35 12.75 48.06
#